data_e3a1ee2533988eefbb6b0d61e7778ce2
#
_entry.id   e3a1ee2533988eefbb6b0d61e7778ce2
#
_cell.length_a   1.000
_cell.length_b   1.000
_cell.length_c   1.000
_cell.angle_alpha   90.00
_cell.angle_beta   90.00
_cell.angle_gamma   90.00
#
_symmetry.space_group_name_H-M   'P 1'
#
loop_
_entity.id
_entity.type
_entity.pdbx_description
1 polymer ?
#
loop_
_entity_poly.entity_id
_entity_poly.type
_entity_poly.pdbx_seq_one_letter_code
_entity_poly.pdbx_strand_id
1 'polypeptide(L)'
;MREAKVIYGDSISYRHMCRYESGFFFRHPLLDQYEYYWRVEPGIKIYCDIDYDLFKFMKVNDYKYSFTISLPEYPATIETLWDTVKNFTKENPQYLAEDNMMSFISDDGGAAYNGCHFWSNFEIASLDFWRSEAYMKYFEYLDKAGGFFYERWGDAPVHSIAASLFLPKDQVHFFDDVGYYHVPFHNCPVDTNTRLAKNCMCNPNDDFTWKGWSCTSKYFNVKSLKKPDGWEKYSN
;
A
#
# COMPACT_ATOMS: atom_id res chain seq x y z
N MET A 1 -4.20 10.51 25.87
CA MET A 1 -3.45 10.66 24.61
C MET A 1 -1.99 10.44 24.92
N ARG A 2 -1.32 9.50 24.22
CA ARG A 2 0.13 9.39 24.34
C ARG A 2 0.73 10.67 23.76
N GLU A 3 1.48 11.39 24.59
CA GLU A 3 2.26 12.53 24.14
C GLU A 3 3.26 12.09 23.06
N ALA A 4 3.49 12.97 22.13
CA ALA A 4 4.34 13.02 20.95
C ALA A 4 5.68 12.24 20.93
N LYS A 5 5.68 10.93 21.22
CA LYS A 5 6.88 10.10 21.08
C LYS A 5 7.03 9.46 19.69
N VAL A 6 6.06 9.64 18.82
CA VAL A 6 6.03 9.08 17.47
C VAL A 6 5.80 10.18 16.43
N ILE A 7 6.27 9.98 15.21
CA ILE A 7 6.07 10.91 14.11
C ILE A 7 4.59 11.25 13.93
N TYR A 8 4.24 12.56 13.88
CA TYR A 8 2.88 13.10 13.85
C TYR A 8 1.97 12.67 15.04
N GLY A 9 2.55 12.18 16.14
CA GLY A 9 1.80 11.65 17.27
C GLY A 9 0.98 12.69 18.04
N ASP A 10 1.37 13.95 17.99
CA ASP A 10 0.68 15.12 18.57
C ASP A 10 -0.38 15.73 17.65
N SER A 11 -0.39 15.36 16.37
CA SER A 11 -1.33 15.90 15.39
C SER A 11 -2.66 15.15 15.41
N ILE A 12 -3.69 15.76 16.02
CA ILE A 12 -5.05 15.22 16.00
C ILE A 12 -5.61 15.17 14.57
N SER A 13 -5.32 16.19 13.76
CA SER A 13 -5.78 16.24 12.37
C SER A 13 -5.18 15.11 11.53
N TYR A 14 -3.90 14.77 11.74
CA TYR A 14 -3.27 13.64 11.07
C TYR A 14 -3.94 12.30 11.44
N ARG A 15 -4.25 12.09 12.72
CA ARG A 15 -4.96 10.89 13.18
C ARG A 15 -6.37 10.78 12.57
N HIS A 16 -7.09 11.89 12.49
CA HIS A 16 -8.40 11.93 11.81
C HIS A 16 -8.27 11.64 10.32
N MET A 17 -7.24 12.17 9.65
CA MET A 17 -6.97 11.90 8.24
C MET A 17 -6.68 10.40 8.03
N CYS A 18 -5.78 9.79 8.79
CA CYS A 18 -5.50 8.35 8.70
C CYS A 18 -6.76 7.50 8.88
N ARG A 19 -7.60 7.85 9.86
CA ARG A 19 -8.88 7.16 10.09
C ARG A 19 -9.86 7.38 8.93
N TYR A 20 -9.94 8.60 8.40
CA TYR A 20 -10.81 8.94 7.28
C TYR A 20 -10.42 8.18 6.01
N GLU A 21 -9.14 8.21 5.67
CA GLU A 21 -8.60 7.48 4.52
C GLU A 21 -8.75 5.96 4.68
N SER A 22 -8.64 5.43 5.91
CA SER A 22 -8.85 3.99 6.15
C SER A 22 -10.29 3.54 6.00
N GLY A 23 -11.30 4.39 6.26
CA GLY A 23 -12.66 3.85 6.40
C GLY A 23 -13.82 4.69 5.90
N PHE A 24 -13.60 5.92 5.45
CA PHE A 24 -14.71 6.82 5.15
C PHE A 24 -14.70 7.41 3.75
N PHE A 25 -13.55 7.72 3.15
CA PHE A 25 -13.50 8.44 1.87
C PHE A 25 -14.29 7.73 0.78
N PHE A 26 -14.18 6.42 0.67
CA PHE A 26 -14.82 5.62 -0.37
C PHE A 26 -16.34 5.48 -0.20
N ARG A 27 -16.87 5.91 0.96
CA ARG A 27 -18.30 5.98 1.24
C ARG A 27 -18.91 7.34 0.88
N HIS A 28 -18.08 8.28 0.41
CA HIS A 28 -18.57 9.62 0.09
C HIS A 28 -19.44 9.56 -1.17
N PRO A 29 -20.66 10.16 -1.20
CA PRO A 29 -21.59 10.05 -2.33
C PRO A 29 -21.02 10.49 -3.68
N LEU A 30 -20.05 11.41 -3.71
CA LEU A 30 -19.36 11.81 -4.94
C LEU A 30 -18.61 10.64 -5.61
N LEU A 31 -18.27 9.58 -4.87
CA LEU A 31 -17.56 8.42 -5.39
C LEU A 31 -18.48 7.27 -5.82
N ASP A 32 -19.80 7.37 -5.59
CA ASP A 32 -20.74 6.26 -5.84
C ASP A 32 -20.79 5.86 -7.32
N GLN A 33 -20.53 6.81 -8.22
CA GLN A 33 -20.56 6.59 -9.67
C GLN A 33 -19.25 6.03 -10.25
N TYR A 34 -18.18 5.90 -9.45
CA TYR A 34 -16.86 5.45 -9.89
C TYR A 34 -16.56 4.03 -9.41
N GLU A 35 -15.80 3.30 -10.23
CA GLU A 35 -15.34 1.93 -9.91
C GLU A 35 -13.94 1.94 -9.28
N TYR A 36 -13.12 2.91 -9.64
CA TYR A 36 -11.75 3.09 -9.17
C TYR A 36 -11.50 4.52 -8.74
N TYR A 37 -10.47 4.71 -7.92
CA TYR A 37 -9.91 6.04 -7.59
C TYR A 37 -8.40 6.01 -7.69
N TRP A 38 -7.81 7.18 -7.78
CA TRP A 38 -6.37 7.40 -7.67
C TRP A 38 -6.12 8.46 -6.60
N ARG A 39 -5.36 8.09 -5.55
CA ARG A 39 -4.93 9.03 -4.53
C ARG A 39 -3.72 9.81 -5.02
N VAL A 40 -3.83 11.13 -5.01
CA VAL A 40 -2.79 12.07 -5.42
C VAL A 40 -2.57 13.06 -4.29
N GLU A 41 -1.33 13.18 -3.82
CA GLU A 41 -0.97 14.13 -2.76
C GLU A 41 -0.23 15.35 -3.31
N PRO A 42 -0.27 16.50 -2.59
CA PRO A 42 0.50 17.69 -2.96
C PRO A 42 2.01 17.41 -2.93
N GLY A 43 2.75 17.98 -3.90
CA GLY A 43 4.21 17.90 -3.94
C GLY A 43 4.80 16.61 -4.52
N ILE A 44 3.96 15.69 -4.97
CA ILE A 44 4.42 14.52 -5.72
C ILE A 44 4.94 14.89 -7.10
N LYS A 45 5.69 13.96 -7.71
CA LYS A 45 6.05 14.04 -9.14
C LYS A 45 5.75 12.70 -9.81
N ILE A 46 5.24 12.78 -11.01
CA ILE A 46 5.18 11.67 -11.95
C ILE A 46 6.33 11.88 -12.93
N TYR A 47 7.21 10.90 -13.05
CA TYR A 47 8.45 11.05 -13.80
C TYR A 47 8.38 10.54 -15.23
N CYS A 48 7.45 9.64 -15.52
CA CYS A 48 7.35 9.01 -16.83
C CYS A 48 6.05 9.41 -17.52
N ASP A 49 6.03 9.40 -18.85
CA ASP A 49 4.82 9.60 -19.62
C ASP A 49 3.85 8.44 -19.39
N ILE A 50 2.60 8.77 -19.07
CA ILE A 50 1.50 7.81 -18.94
C ILE A 50 0.70 7.88 -20.26
N ASP A 51 0.93 6.93 -21.15
CA ASP A 51 0.37 6.88 -22.50
C ASP A 51 -0.82 5.92 -22.63
N TYR A 52 -1.36 5.46 -21.50
CA TYR A 52 -2.53 4.58 -21.42
C TYR A 52 -3.43 4.94 -20.23
N ASP A 53 -4.67 4.49 -20.27
CA ASP A 53 -5.63 4.69 -19.19
C ASP A 53 -5.36 3.68 -18.06
N LEU A 54 -4.83 4.19 -16.93
CA LEU A 54 -4.50 3.38 -15.75
C LEU A 54 -5.73 2.70 -15.15
N PHE A 55 -6.90 3.34 -15.14
CA PHE A 55 -8.14 2.75 -14.62
C PHE A 55 -8.63 1.61 -15.49
N LYS A 56 -8.59 1.81 -16.81
CA LYS A 56 -8.93 0.75 -17.78
C LYS A 56 -7.94 -0.42 -17.64
N PHE A 57 -6.66 -0.13 -17.47
CA PHE A 57 -5.63 -1.15 -17.24
C PHE A 57 -5.93 -1.97 -15.97
N MET A 58 -6.23 -1.32 -14.85
CA MET A 58 -6.63 -2.00 -13.62
C MET A 58 -7.85 -2.90 -13.84
N LYS A 59 -8.88 -2.37 -14.51
CA LYS A 59 -10.14 -3.09 -14.75
C LYS A 59 -9.97 -4.32 -15.66
N VAL A 60 -9.26 -4.17 -16.77
CA VAL A 60 -9.06 -5.25 -17.75
C VAL A 60 -8.22 -6.40 -17.19
N ASN A 61 -7.27 -6.10 -16.32
CA ASN A 61 -6.42 -7.09 -15.68
C ASN A 61 -6.96 -7.57 -14.31
N ASP A 62 -8.17 -7.15 -13.93
CA ASP A 62 -8.81 -7.46 -12.64
C ASP A 62 -7.98 -7.06 -11.41
N TYR A 63 -7.13 -6.04 -11.53
CA TYR A 63 -6.40 -5.52 -10.39
C TYR A 63 -7.33 -4.72 -9.47
N LYS A 64 -7.24 -4.98 -8.18
CA LYS A 64 -8.06 -4.32 -7.14
C LYS A 64 -7.28 -3.30 -6.33
N TYR A 65 -5.97 -3.44 -6.28
CA TYR A 65 -5.07 -2.52 -5.56
C TYR A 65 -3.77 -2.36 -6.31
N SER A 66 -3.19 -1.16 -6.28
CA SER A 66 -1.88 -0.90 -6.88
C SER A 66 -1.07 0.14 -6.11
N PHE A 67 0.24 0.08 -6.29
CA PHE A 67 1.20 0.93 -5.62
C PHE A 67 2.45 1.19 -6.47
N THR A 68 3.30 2.14 -6.04
CA THR A 68 4.61 2.43 -6.66
C THR A 68 5.77 2.26 -5.69
N ILE A 69 5.56 2.48 -4.40
CA ILE A 69 6.60 2.36 -3.36
C ILE A 69 6.06 1.48 -2.22
N SER A 70 6.90 0.62 -1.67
CA SER A 70 6.61 -0.15 -0.47
C SER A 70 7.78 -0.12 0.50
N LEU A 71 7.50 -0.02 1.80
CA LEU A 71 8.50 0.16 2.86
C LEU A 71 7.96 -0.34 4.21
N PRO A 72 8.84 -0.53 5.22
CA PRO A 72 8.38 -0.89 6.55
C PRO A 72 7.81 0.31 7.32
N GLU A 73 6.77 0.07 8.11
CA GLU A 73 6.18 1.05 9.02
C GLU A 73 7.02 1.21 10.30
N TYR A 74 6.84 2.33 10.99
CA TYR A 74 7.43 2.59 12.30
C TYR A 74 6.70 1.77 13.39
N PRO A 75 7.32 0.76 14.01
CA PRO A 75 6.63 -0.14 14.94
C PRO A 75 5.95 0.58 16.12
N ALA A 76 6.53 1.68 16.59
CA ALA A 76 5.96 2.46 17.69
C ALA A 76 4.61 3.12 17.39
N THR A 77 4.21 3.19 16.11
CA THR A 77 2.92 3.77 15.68
C THR A 77 1.81 2.74 15.58
N ILE A 78 2.15 1.45 15.60
CA ILE A 78 1.24 0.33 15.30
C ILE A 78 1.40 -0.84 16.28
N GLU A 79 1.76 -0.56 17.55
CA GLU A 79 2.13 -1.57 18.56
C GLU A 79 1.10 -2.71 18.68
N THR A 80 -0.20 -2.41 18.64
CA THR A 80 -1.27 -3.41 18.79
C THR A 80 -2.05 -3.70 17.51
N LEU A 81 -1.67 -3.09 16.38
CA LEU A 81 -2.39 -3.26 15.11
C LEU A 81 -2.45 -4.74 14.70
N TRP A 82 -1.29 -5.43 14.72
CA TRP A 82 -1.22 -6.81 14.28
C TRP A 82 -2.00 -7.77 15.17
N ASP A 83 -1.96 -7.59 16.47
CA ASP A 83 -2.76 -8.41 17.39
C ASP A 83 -4.26 -8.21 17.15
N THR A 84 -4.68 -6.97 16.87
CA THR A 84 -6.06 -6.66 16.51
C THR A 84 -6.46 -7.35 15.19
N VAL A 85 -5.58 -7.32 14.18
CA VAL A 85 -5.78 -8.02 12.90
C VAL A 85 -5.90 -9.53 13.09
N LYS A 86 -4.99 -10.13 13.87
CA LYS A 86 -5.04 -11.59 14.17
C LYS A 86 -6.36 -12.00 14.83
N ASN A 87 -6.85 -11.19 15.76
CA ASN A 87 -8.13 -11.45 16.40
C ASN A 87 -9.28 -11.39 15.39
N PHE A 88 -9.30 -10.36 14.55
CA PHE A 88 -10.28 -10.23 13.48
C PHE A 88 -10.27 -11.43 12.52
N THR A 89 -9.11 -11.83 12.04
CA THR A 89 -8.99 -12.96 11.08
C THR A 89 -9.34 -14.29 11.69
N LYS A 90 -9.07 -14.47 12.98
CA LYS A 90 -9.48 -15.66 13.73
C LYS A 90 -11.01 -15.77 13.87
N GLU A 91 -11.67 -14.62 14.10
CA GLU A 91 -13.13 -14.56 14.20
C GLU A 91 -13.82 -14.62 12.83
N ASN A 92 -13.12 -14.24 11.76
CA ASN A 92 -13.66 -14.10 10.40
C ASN A 92 -12.77 -14.76 9.33
N PRO A 93 -12.45 -16.05 9.45
CA PRO A 93 -11.52 -16.72 8.52
C PRO A 93 -12.05 -16.79 7.08
N GLN A 94 -13.37 -16.66 6.88
CA GLN A 94 -14.01 -16.66 5.56
C GLN A 94 -13.63 -15.48 4.67
N TYR A 95 -13.05 -14.40 5.22
CA TYR A 95 -12.62 -13.24 4.44
C TYR A 95 -11.18 -13.36 3.90
N LEU A 96 -10.41 -14.33 4.40
CA LEU A 96 -9.06 -14.56 3.91
C LEU A 96 -9.10 -15.14 2.49
N ALA A 97 -8.44 -14.50 1.54
CA ALA A 97 -8.26 -15.06 0.21
C ALA A 97 -7.36 -16.31 0.27
N GLU A 98 -7.69 -17.34 -0.49
CA GLU A 98 -6.95 -18.61 -0.49
C GLU A 98 -5.49 -18.40 -0.93
N ASP A 99 -5.25 -17.66 -2.02
CA ASP A 99 -3.92 -17.33 -2.53
C ASP A 99 -3.56 -15.86 -2.20
N ASN A 100 -3.55 -15.53 -0.91
CA ASN A 100 -3.26 -14.20 -0.40
C ASN A 100 -1.74 -13.94 -0.28
N MET A 101 -1.39 -12.71 0.13
CA MET A 101 0.00 -12.29 0.31
C MET A 101 0.41 -12.23 1.80
N MET A 102 0.00 -13.20 2.63
CA MET A 102 0.47 -13.25 4.03
C MET A 102 1.99 -13.16 4.14
N SER A 103 2.72 -13.84 3.25
CA SER A 103 4.20 -13.83 3.25
C SER A 103 4.82 -12.48 2.83
N PHE A 104 4.04 -11.51 2.34
CA PHE A 104 4.51 -10.14 2.14
C PHE A 104 4.53 -9.37 3.47
N ILE A 105 3.52 -9.56 4.32
CA ILE A 105 3.33 -8.81 5.56
C ILE A 105 3.84 -9.55 6.81
N SER A 106 4.22 -10.83 6.68
CA SER A 106 4.74 -11.64 7.80
C SER A 106 5.78 -12.61 7.30
N ASP A 107 6.87 -12.77 8.06
CA ASP A 107 7.99 -13.66 7.73
C ASP A 107 7.89 -15.03 8.44
N ASP A 108 6.92 -15.19 9.33
CA ASP A 108 6.75 -16.34 10.23
C ASP A 108 5.33 -16.93 10.18
N GLY A 109 4.66 -16.79 9.02
CA GLY A 109 3.33 -17.37 8.81
C GLY A 109 2.20 -16.67 9.54
N GLY A 110 2.38 -15.38 9.87
CA GLY A 110 1.35 -14.56 10.50
C GLY A 110 1.53 -14.40 12.02
N ALA A 111 2.59 -14.93 12.63
CA ALA A 111 2.82 -14.74 14.06
C ALA A 111 3.16 -13.27 14.37
N ALA A 112 4.02 -12.63 13.57
CA ALA A 112 4.37 -11.22 13.70
C ALA A 112 4.20 -10.47 12.36
N TYR A 113 3.86 -9.19 12.46
CA TYR A 113 3.87 -8.26 11.33
C TYR A 113 5.29 -7.75 11.10
N ASN A 114 5.80 -7.87 9.88
CA ASN A 114 7.13 -7.39 9.53
C ASN A 114 7.19 -5.89 9.20
N GLY A 115 6.06 -5.20 9.26
CA GLY A 115 5.94 -3.78 8.97
C GLY A 115 5.78 -3.43 7.49
N CYS A 116 6.00 -4.36 6.56
CA CYS A 116 5.91 -4.09 5.14
C CYS A 116 4.51 -3.63 4.74
N HIS A 117 4.47 -2.47 4.06
CA HIS A 117 3.23 -1.91 3.54
C HIS A 117 3.46 -1.23 2.19
N PHE A 118 2.41 -1.07 1.43
CA PHE A 118 2.33 -0.23 0.24
C PHE A 118 2.11 1.22 0.69
N TRP A 119 2.89 2.15 0.16
CA TRP A 119 2.82 3.54 0.60
C TRP A 119 1.62 4.23 -0.04
N SER A 120 0.59 4.48 0.75
CA SER A 120 -0.75 4.88 0.29
C SER A 120 -0.84 6.28 -0.31
N ASN A 121 0.23 7.07 -0.29
CA ASN A 121 0.26 8.36 -1.00
C ASN A 121 0.24 8.24 -2.53
N PHE A 122 0.48 7.03 -3.05
CA PHE A 122 0.10 6.59 -4.39
C PHE A 122 -0.66 5.28 -4.25
N GLU A 123 -1.94 5.30 -4.53
CA GLU A 123 -2.72 4.09 -4.73
C GLU A 123 -3.79 4.31 -5.79
N ILE A 124 -3.91 3.36 -6.71
CA ILE A 124 -5.06 3.22 -7.59
C ILE A 124 -5.75 1.93 -7.16
N ALA A 125 -6.99 2.05 -6.70
CA ALA A 125 -7.68 0.88 -6.20
C ALA A 125 -9.18 0.86 -6.52
N SER A 126 -9.75 -0.34 -6.47
CA SER A 126 -11.18 -0.58 -6.67
C SER A 126 -11.97 -0.09 -5.47
N LEU A 127 -12.95 0.76 -5.73
CA LEU A 127 -13.90 1.20 -4.70
C LEU A 127 -14.80 0.05 -4.20
N ASP A 128 -15.06 -0.95 -5.06
CA ASP A 128 -15.81 -2.15 -4.65
C ASP A 128 -15.03 -3.00 -3.63
N PHE A 129 -13.70 -3.02 -3.73
CA PHE A 129 -12.90 -3.69 -2.72
C PHE A 129 -13.06 -3.05 -1.34
N TRP A 130 -12.94 -1.72 -1.26
CA TRP A 130 -13.12 -1.00 0.00
C TRP A 130 -14.55 -1.06 0.54
N ARG A 131 -15.54 -1.17 -0.35
CA ARG A 131 -16.97 -1.31 0.00
C ARG A 131 -17.37 -2.77 0.27
N SER A 132 -16.48 -3.73 0.07
CA SER A 132 -16.76 -5.14 0.33
C SER A 132 -17.06 -5.39 1.81
N GLU A 133 -17.86 -6.43 2.08
CA GLU A 133 -18.17 -6.82 3.46
C GLU A 133 -16.91 -7.12 4.27
N ALA A 134 -15.93 -7.79 3.66
CA ALA A 134 -14.65 -8.13 4.29
C ALA A 134 -13.92 -6.88 4.78
N TYR A 135 -13.71 -5.89 3.89
CA TYR A 135 -13.00 -4.67 4.27
C TYR A 135 -13.79 -3.82 5.26
N MET A 136 -15.09 -3.69 5.07
CA MET A 136 -15.96 -2.91 5.97
C MET A 136 -15.95 -3.46 7.38
N LYS A 137 -16.09 -4.78 7.56
CA LYS A 137 -16.02 -5.45 8.86
C LYS A 137 -14.62 -5.33 9.49
N TYR A 138 -13.58 -5.47 8.69
CA TYR A 138 -12.20 -5.27 9.12
C TYR A 138 -11.99 -3.85 9.65
N PHE A 139 -12.36 -2.83 8.87
CA PHE A 139 -12.23 -1.45 9.31
C PHE A 139 -13.04 -1.16 10.59
N GLU A 140 -14.29 -1.61 10.68
CA GLU A 140 -15.12 -1.44 11.87
C GLU A 140 -14.50 -2.08 13.11
N TYR A 141 -13.86 -3.23 12.97
CA TYR A 141 -13.16 -3.91 14.04
C TYR A 141 -11.94 -3.11 14.52
N LEU A 142 -11.11 -2.61 13.58
CA LEU A 142 -9.98 -1.76 13.89
C LEU A 142 -10.40 -0.42 14.52
N ASP A 143 -11.43 0.20 13.97
CA ASP A 143 -11.93 1.48 14.48
C ASP A 143 -12.43 1.37 15.92
N LYS A 144 -13.13 0.30 16.23
CA LYS A 144 -13.58 -0.04 17.59
C LYS A 144 -12.43 -0.26 18.58
N ALA A 145 -11.30 -0.81 18.12
CA ALA A 145 -10.11 -0.97 18.94
C ALA A 145 -9.44 0.38 19.29
N GLY A 146 -9.69 1.44 18.49
CA GLY A 146 -9.30 2.81 18.80
C GLY A 146 -7.85 3.17 18.52
N GLY A 147 -7.07 2.30 17.85
CA GLY A 147 -5.63 2.49 17.65
C GLY A 147 -5.25 3.70 16.80
N PHE A 148 -6.16 4.21 15.97
CA PHE A 148 -5.97 5.48 15.25
C PHE A 148 -5.70 6.65 16.23
N PHE A 149 -6.30 6.62 17.41
CA PHE A 149 -6.20 7.68 18.40
C PHE A 149 -5.30 7.32 19.60
N TYR A 150 -5.37 6.09 20.10
CA TYR A 150 -4.57 5.66 21.25
C TYR A 150 -3.13 5.32 20.88
N GLU A 151 -2.90 4.90 19.64
CA GLU A 151 -1.59 4.79 18.99
C GLU A 151 -1.49 5.85 17.89
N ARG A 152 -1.07 5.51 16.72
CA ARG A 152 -1.12 6.36 15.52
C ARG A 152 -1.19 5.46 14.29
N TRP A 153 -2.18 4.56 14.25
CA TRP A 153 -2.35 3.72 13.07
C TRP A 153 -2.54 4.58 11.83
N GLY A 154 -1.76 4.27 10.79
CA GLY A 154 -1.83 4.92 9.49
C GLY A 154 -2.73 4.14 8.55
N ASP A 155 -3.24 4.82 7.53
CA ASP A 155 -4.02 4.19 6.46
C ASP A 155 -3.16 3.23 5.62
N ALA A 156 -1.88 3.54 5.38
CA ALA A 156 -0.99 2.71 4.58
C ALA A 156 -0.86 1.27 5.12
N PRO A 157 -0.51 1.01 6.40
CA PRO A 157 -0.50 -0.35 6.93
C PRO A 157 -1.90 -0.97 6.98
N VAL A 158 -2.96 -0.20 7.29
CA VAL A 158 -4.34 -0.71 7.31
C VAL A 158 -4.78 -1.21 5.93
N HIS A 159 -4.57 -0.42 4.88
CA HIS A 159 -4.86 -0.79 3.50
C HIS A 159 -4.02 -1.98 3.03
N SER A 160 -2.73 -1.94 3.31
CA SER A 160 -1.78 -2.99 2.87
C SER A 160 -2.07 -4.34 3.48
N ILE A 161 -2.40 -4.38 4.77
CA ILE A 161 -2.79 -5.62 5.45
C ILE A 161 -4.07 -6.18 4.82
N ALA A 162 -5.08 -5.35 4.60
CA ALA A 162 -6.33 -5.78 3.98
C ALA A 162 -6.11 -6.27 2.54
N ALA A 163 -5.38 -5.51 1.70
CA ALA A 163 -5.06 -5.92 0.34
C ALA A 163 -4.26 -7.23 0.32
N SER A 164 -3.37 -7.43 1.29
CA SER A 164 -2.57 -8.66 1.39
C SER A 164 -3.35 -9.87 1.88
N LEU A 165 -4.40 -9.70 2.68
CA LEU A 165 -5.15 -10.80 3.28
C LEU A 165 -6.45 -11.14 2.54
N PHE A 166 -7.14 -10.12 2.01
CA PHE A 166 -8.50 -10.29 1.47
C PHE A 166 -8.54 -10.33 -0.05
N LEU A 167 -7.42 -10.02 -0.73
CA LEU A 167 -7.29 -10.18 -2.17
C LEU A 167 -6.39 -11.36 -2.51
N PRO A 168 -6.72 -12.11 -3.58
CA PRO A 168 -5.74 -12.96 -4.24
C PRO A 168 -4.52 -12.12 -4.66
N LYS A 169 -3.32 -12.69 -4.55
CA LYS A 169 -2.07 -11.97 -4.82
C LYS A 169 -1.95 -11.42 -6.24
N ASP A 170 -2.63 -12.02 -7.21
CA ASP A 170 -2.66 -11.58 -8.60
C ASP A 170 -3.47 -10.29 -8.80
N GLN A 171 -4.36 -9.95 -7.88
CA GLN A 171 -5.14 -8.71 -7.91
C GLN A 171 -4.43 -7.48 -7.34
N VAL A 172 -3.18 -7.63 -6.86
CA VAL A 172 -2.34 -6.50 -6.42
C VAL A 172 -1.26 -6.23 -7.45
N HIS A 173 -1.14 -4.98 -7.92
CA HIS A 173 -0.24 -4.57 -8.99
C HIS A 173 0.81 -3.54 -8.52
N PHE A 174 2.02 -3.67 -9.03
CA PHE A 174 3.09 -2.68 -8.87
C PHE A 174 3.29 -1.93 -10.19
N PHE A 175 3.13 -0.60 -10.16
CA PHE A 175 3.38 0.26 -11.31
C PHE A 175 4.86 0.63 -11.37
N ASP A 176 5.63 -0.06 -12.22
CA ASP A 176 7.06 0.22 -12.44
C ASP A 176 7.27 1.31 -13.51
N ASP A 177 6.30 1.53 -14.39
CA ASP A 177 6.42 2.38 -15.58
C ASP A 177 5.89 3.82 -15.38
N VAL A 178 5.35 4.14 -14.21
CA VAL A 178 4.83 5.48 -13.91
C VAL A 178 5.96 6.43 -13.46
N GLY A 179 6.93 5.90 -12.72
CA GLY A 179 7.98 6.71 -12.10
C GLY A 179 7.41 7.74 -11.13
N TYR A 180 7.64 7.57 -9.83
CA TYR A 180 6.93 8.33 -8.79
C TYR A 180 7.90 8.95 -7.79
N TYR A 181 7.56 10.12 -7.28
CA TYR A 181 8.24 10.75 -6.16
C TYR A 181 7.25 11.25 -5.13
N HIS A 182 7.48 10.88 -3.91
CA HIS A 182 6.99 11.55 -2.71
C HIS A 182 8.14 11.65 -1.71
N VAL A 183 8.32 12.81 -1.13
CA VAL A 183 9.44 13.08 -0.21
C VAL A 183 9.54 12.01 0.90
N PRO A 184 10.69 11.38 1.16
CA PRO A 184 11.98 11.58 0.48
C PRO A 184 12.30 10.52 -0.61
N PHE A 185 11.35 9.65 -0.98
CA PHE A 185 11.61 8.46 -1.78
C PHE A 185 11.20 8.60 -3.24
N HIS A 186 11.97 7.93 -4.10
CA HIS A 186 11.75 7.86 -5.54
C HIS A 186 11.46 6.40 -5.97
N ASN A 187 10.49 6.22 -6.86
CA ASN A 187 10.39 5.06 -7.72
C ASN A 187 10.81 5.53 -9.12
N CYS A 188 11.93 5.04 -9.61
CA CYS A 188 12.43 5.32 -10.96
C CYS A 188 12.70 4.00 -11.66
N PRO A 189 12.05 3.68 -12.79
CA PRO A 189 12.27 2.42 -13.49
C PRO A 189 13.77 2.18 -13.72
N VAL A 190 14.30 1.07 -13.23
CA VAL A 190 15.73 0.76 -13.38
C VAL A 190 16.04 0.15 -14.75
N ASP A 191 15.05 -0.39 -15.46
CA ASP A 191 15.19 -0.81 -16.83
C ASP A 191 15.34 0.38 -17.79
N THR A 192 16.42 0.40 -18.56
CA THR A 192 16.74 1.49 -19.48
C THR A 192 15.72 1.60 -20.63
N ASN A 193 15.22 0.46 -21.11
CA ASN A 193 14.25 0.46 -22.21
C ASN A 193 12.94 1.07 -21.77
N THR A 194 12.46 0.75 -20.57
CA THR A 194 11.28 1.35 -19.97
C THR A 194 11.45 2.87 -19.82
N ARG A 195 12.60 3.32 -19.27
CA ARG A 195 12.85 4.77 -19.11
C ARG A 195 12.85 5.51 -20.44
N LEU A 196 13.46 4.95 -21.46
CA LEU A 196 13.50 5.57 -22.79
C LEU A 196 12.12 5.58 -23.47
N ALA A 197 11.41 4.45 -23.41
CA ALA A 197 10.10 4.31 -24.03
C ALA A 197 9.04 5.23 -23.38
N LYS A 198 9.15 5.46 -22.07
CA LYS A 198 8.23 6.29 -21.29
C LYS A 198 8.75 7.71 -21.02
N ASN A 199 9.83 8.13 -21.68
CA ASN A 199 10.45 9.46 -21.48
C ASN A 199 10.65 9.84 -20.01
N CYS A 200 11.09 8.90 -19.17
CA CYS A 200 11.18 9.12 -17.72
C CYS A 200 12.25 10.16 -17.37
N MET A 201 11.85 11.18 -16.64
CA MET A 201 12.71 12.31 -16.20
C MET A 201 13.18 12.10 -14.75
N CYS A 202 13.73 10.92 -14.43
CA CYS A 202 14.28 10.58 -13.12
C CYS A 202 15.66 9.96 -13.23
N ASN A 203 16.42 10.02 -12.12
CA ASN A 203 17.71 9.35 -12.02
C ASN A 203 17.52 7.98 -11.34
N PRO A 204 17.81 6.84 -12.00
CA PRO A 204 17.66 5.54 -11.40
C PRO A 204 18.61 5.27 -10.21
N ASN A 205 19.66 6.08 -10.01
CA ASN A 205 20.50 5.99 -8.82
C ASN A 205 19.79 6.49 -7.54
N ASP A 206 18.73 7.30 -7.69
CA ASP A 206 17.91 7.78 -6.58
C ASP A 206 16.73 6.83 -6.27
N ASP A 207 16.58 5.76 -7.06
CA ASP A 207 15.52 4.79 -6.89
C ASP A 207 15.56 4.12 -5.52
N PHE A 208 14.41 4.07 -4.86
CA PHE A 208 14.23 3.40 -3.57
C PHE A 208 13.71 1.97 -3.71
N THR A 209 13.07 1.66 -4.84
CA THR A 209 12.34 0.41 -5.08
C THR A 209 13.15 -0.84 -4.74
N TRP A 210 14.43 -0.84 -5.08
CA TRP A 210 15.32 -2.01 -4.93
C TRP A 210 16.28 -1.92 -3.74
N LYS A 211 16.22 -0.84 -2.94
CA LYS A 211 17.07 -0.72 -1.74
C LYS A 211 16.77 -1.83 -0.73
N GLY A 212 17.78 -2.21 0.05
CA GLY A 212 17.70 -3.35 0.97
C GLY A 212 16.61 -3.26 2.04
N TRP A 213 16.12 -2.05 2.34
CA TRP A 213 15.02 -1.83 3.28
C TRP A 213 13.68 -1.50 2.62
N SER A 214 13.60 -1.49 1.28
CA SER A 214 12.33 -1.50 0.56
C SER A 214 11.67 -2.88 0.65
N CYS A 215 10.35 -2.91 0.72
CA CYS A 215 9.59 -4.16 0.70
C CYS A 215 9.29 -4.68 -0.71
N THR A 216 9.63 -3.93 -1.77
CA THR A 216 9.26 -4.30 -3.15
C THR A 216 9.92 -5.61 -3.60
N SER A 217 11.17 -5.86 -3.21
CA SER A 217 11.81 -7.16 -3.50
C SER A 217 11.05 -8.34 -2.90
N LYS A 218 10.47 -8.18 -1.70
CA LYS A 218 9.62 -9.19 -1.05
C LYS A 218 8.33 -9.41 -1.84
N TYR A 219 7.67 -8.33 -2.29
CA TYR A 219 6.48 -8.42 -3.14
C TYR A 219 6.76 -9.24 -4.41
N PHE A 220 7.89 -8.97 -5.11
CA PHE A 220 8.29 -9.73 -6.29
C PHE A 220 8.49 -11.22 -5.99
N ASN A 221 9.14 -11.54 -4.86
CA ASN A 221 9.38 -12.92 -4.45
C ASN A 221 8.06 -13.67 -4.16
N VAL A 222 7.13 -13.03 -3.40
CA VAL A 222 5.84 -13.63 -3.04
C VAL A 222 4.98 -13.92 -4.27
N LYS A 223 5.05 -13.04 -5.27
CA LYS A 223 4.32 -13.21 -6.54
C LYS A 223 5.09 -14.01 -7.58
N SER A 224 6.31 -14.46 -7.29
CA SER A 224 7.21 -15.14 -8.26
C SER A 224 7.44 -14.33 -9.54
N LEU A 225 7.49 -12.99 -9.41
CA LEU A 225 7.75 -12.10 -10.54
C LEU A 225 9.24 -12.01 -10.85
N LYS A 226 9.57 -11.89 -12.14
CA LYS A 226 10.93 -11.56 -12.57
C LYS A 226 11.22 -10.10 -12.25
N LYS A 227 12.31 -9.83 -11.53
CA LYS A 227 12.80 -8.47 -11.32
C LYS A 227 13.39 -7.91 -12.62
N PRO A 228 13.37 -6.58 -12.84
CA PRO A 228 13.97 -5.96 -14.01
C PRO A 228 15.47 -6.31 -14.15
N ASP A 229 15.96 -6.44 -15.38
CA ASP A 229 17.38 -6.71 -15.60
C ASP A 229 18.25 -5.57 -15.04
N GLY A 230 19.30 -5.92 -14.28
CA GLY A 230 20.23 -4.97 -13.67
C GLY A 230 19.75 -4.29 -12.39
N TRP A 231 18.65 -4.75 -11.79
CA TRP A 231 18.14 -4.22 -10.52
C TRP A 231 19.16 -4.26 -9.37
N GLU A 232 20.05 -5.26 -9.37
CA GLU A 232 21.07 -5.46 -8.33
C GLU A 232 22.01 -4.25 -8.21
N LYS A 233 22.25 -3.53 -9.31
CA LYS A 233 23.07 -2.32 -9.32
C LYS A 233 22.50 -1.23 -8.41
N TYR A 234 21.21 -1.25 -8.15
CA TYR A 234 20.47 -0.23 -7.40
C TYR A 234 20.02 -0.72 -6.00
N SER A 235 20.42 -1.92 -5.60
CA SER A 235 19.99 -2.56 -4.35
C SER A 235 20.79 -2.15 -3.10
N ASN A 236 21.86 -1.39 -3.26
CA ASN A 236 22.76 -0.95 -2.17
C ASN A 236 22.41 0.46 -1.65
#